data_1158da0e66c2f96a87f9e13ee1053d49
#
_entry.id   1158da0e66c2f96a87f9e13ee1053d49
#
_cell.length_a   1.000
_cell.length_b   1.000
_cell.length_c   1.000
_cell.angle_alpha   90.00
_cell.angle_beta   90.00
_cell.angle_gamma   90.00
#
_symmetry.space_group_name_H-M   'P 1'
#
loop_
_entity.id
_entity.type
_entity.pdbx_description
1 polymer ?
#
loop_
_entity_poly.entity_id
_entity_poly.type
_entity_poly.pdbx_seq_one_letter_code
_entity_poly.pdbx_strand_id
1 'polypeptide(L)'
;LIEDGGKETEKGVITPLDDAVSIADIEANKDKYTAIGTEAIKEGKVAALLLAGGMGTRLGSDKPKGMYNIGLTKDVYIFEMLIKNLMDVVNQTGAWVPLYIMTSEKNNDDTVKFFEEMNYFGYDKNYVDFFVQEMAPAASFDGKIFLEDKDRISTSPNGNGGWFISFVKAGLCEKAKKAGVEYINIFAVDNVCQRMADPCFVGAMIDGGFRSAAK
;
A
#
# COMPACT_ATOMS: atom_id res chain seq x y z
N LEU A 1 -0.79 -10.07 -26.72
CA LEU A 1 -0.43 -10.92 -25.55
C LEU A 1 -0.69 -12.42 -25.80
N ILE A 2 -1.83 -12.78 -26.39
CA ILE A 2 -2.17 -14.18 -26.72
C ILE A 2 -1.41 -14.63 -27.97
N GLU A 3 -1.30 -13.80 -29.01
CA GLU A 3 -0.57 -14.09 -30.26
C GLU A 3 0.93 -14.27 -30.03
N ASP A 4 1.53 -13.55 -29.07
CA ASP A 4 2.94 -13.64 -28.72
C ASP A 4 3.24 -14.66 -27.60
N GLY A 5 2.27 -15.49 -27.22
CA GLY A 5 2.40 -16.49 -26.15
C GLY A 5 2.62 -15.87 -24.77
N GLY A 6 2.21 -14.63 -24.55
CA GLY A 6 2.35 -13.92 -23.27
C GLY A 6 3.78 -13.54 -22.90
N LYS A 7 4.72 -13.68 -23.81
CA LYS A 7 6.11 -13.25 -23.58
C LYS A 7 6.22 -11.75 -23.83
N GLU A 8 6.26 -10.96 -22.76
CA GLU A 8 6.84 -9.63 -22.86
C GLU A 8 8.32 -9.76 -23.18
N THR A 9 8.73 -9.28 -24.33
CA THR A 9 10.14 -9.12 -24.62
C THR A 9 10.67 -7.96 -23.81
N GLU A 10 11.56 -8.23 -22.87
CA GLU A 10 12.28 -7.19 -22.13
C GLU A 10 12.98 -6.27 -23.14
N LYS A 11 12.67 -4.98 -23.03
CA LYS A 11 13.28 -3.96 -23.89
C LYS A 11 14.41 -3.29 -23.11
N GLY A 12 15.64 -3.68 -23.39
CA GLY A 12 16.83 -3.08 -22.80
C GLY A 12 17.79 -4.10 -22.20
N VAL A 13 18.91 -3.62 -21.72
CA VAL A 13 19.92 -4.40 -20.99
C VAL A 13 19.67 -4.19 -19.51
N ILE A 14 19.42 -5.28 -18.78
CA ILE A 14 19.27 -5.24 -17.32
C ILE A 14 20.67 -5.23 -16.71
N THR A 15 20.99 -4.19 -15.98
CA THR A 15 22.22 -4.04 -15.20
C THR A 15 21.91 -3.90 -13.72
N PRO A 16 22.79 -4.30 -12.80
CA PRO A 16 22.67 -3.99 -11.39
C PRO A 16 22.58 -2.46 -11.18
N LEU A 17 21.91 -2.04 -10.12
CA LEU A 17 21.87 -0.65 -9.69
C LEU A 17 23.25 -0.30 -9.08
N ASP A 18 23.94 0.67 -9.69
CA ASP A 18 25.27 1.11 -9.22
C ASP A 18 25.18 2.19 -8.12
N ASP A 19 23.99 2.79 -7.92
CA ASP A 19 23.72 3.93 -7.05
C ASP A 19 22.81 3.60 -5.85
N ALA A 20 22.78 2.35 -5.43
CA ALA A 20 22.06 1.95 -4.22
C ALA A 20 22.70 2.59 -2.98
N VAL A 21 21.90 3.37 -2.24
CA VAL A 21 22.34 3.98 -0.97
C VAL A 21 22.56 2.89 0.08
N SER A 22 23.74 2.82 0.66
CA SER A 22 24.07 1.81 1.66
C SER A 22 23.39 2.11 3.02
N ILE A 23 23.21 1.07 3.85
CA ILE A 23 22.73 1.25 5.23
C ILE A 23 23.66 2.17 6.02
N ALA A 24 24.98 2.06 5.82
CA ALA A 24 25.96 2.90 6.50
C ALA A 24 25.78 4.38 6.13
N ASP A 25 25.50 4.69 4.86
CA ASP A 25 25.23 6.06 4.41
C ASP A 25 23.94 6.60 5.01
N ILE A 26 22.87 5.75 5.09
CA ILE A 26 21.61 6.11 5.74
C ILE A 26 21.85 6.41 7.23
N GLU A 27 22.60 5.58 7.94
CA GLU A 27 22.89 5.79 9.35
C GLU A 27 23.74 7.05 9.60
N ALA A 28 24.75 7.29 8.76
CA ALA A 28 25.58 8.49 8.84
C ALA A 28 24.82 9.81 8.62
N ASN A 29 23.74 9.77 7.82
CA ASN A 29 22.92 10.94 7.50
C ASN A 29 21.52 10.90 8.13
N LYS A 30 21.27 10.01 9.09
CA LYS A 30 19.94 9.72 9.63
C LYS A 30 19.21 10.96 10.15
N ASP A 31 19.90 11.81 10.88
CA ASP A 31 19.30 13.03 11.45
C ASP A 31 18.88 14.02 10.36
N LYS A 32 19.75 14.21 9.35
CA LYS A 32 19.46 15.04 8.17
C LYS A 32 18.22 14.52 7.42
N TYR A 33 18.21 13.24 7.08
CA TYR A 33 17.11 12.64 6.34
C TYR A 33 15.82 12.67 7.16
N THR A 34 15.89 12.35 8.45
CA THR A 34 14.72 12.42 9.34
C THR A 34 14.14 13.84 9.41
N ALA A 35 14.99 14.87 9.46
CA ALA A 35 14.54 16.26 9.47
C ALA A 35 13.81 16.64 8.17
N ILE A 36 14.39 16.30 7.00
CA ILE A 36 13.79 16.57 5.68
C ILE A 36 12.44 15.85 5.54
N GLY A 37 12.37 14.55 5.87
CA GLY A 37 11.13 13.80 5.75
C GLY A 37 10.07 14.25 6.75
N THR A 38 10.46 14.65 7.96
CA THR A 38 9.55 15.22 8.97
C THR A 38 8.92 16.50 8.44
N GLU A 39 9.69 17.38 7.83
CA GLU A 39 9.17 18.63 7.26
C GLU A 39 8.21 18.35 6.10
N ALA A 40 8.56 17.45 5.18
CA ALA A 40 7.66 17.06 4.10
C ALA A 40 6.33 16.48 4.60
N ILE A 41 6.35 15.71 5.71
CA ILE A 41 5.14 15.20 6.34
C ILE A 41 4.33 16.35 6.96
N LYS A 42 4.95 17.28 7.66
CA LYS A 42 4.29 18.45 8.26
C LYS A 42 3.65 19.35 7.22
N GLU A 43 4.26 19.48 6.07
CA GLU A 43 3.73 20.24 4.94
C GLU A 43 2.58 19.51 4.20
N GLY A 44 2.22 18.29 4.63
CA GLY A 44 1.16 17.48 4.01
C GLY A 44 1.54 16.87 2.66
N LYS A 45 2.82 16.86 2.32
CA LYS A 45 3.33 16.36 1.02
C LYS A 45 3.37 14.84 0.92
N VAL A 46 3.24 14.12 2.03
CA VAL A 46 3.41 12.66 2.10
C VAL A 46 2.11 11.99 2.46
N ALA A 47 1.74 10.97 1.69
CA ALA A 47 0.64 10.07 2.00
C ALA A 47 1.13 8.62 2.08
N ALA A 48 0.38 7.78 2.79
CA ALA A 48 0.58 6.34 2.86
C ALA A 48 -0.50 5.61 2.04
N LEU A 49 -0.14 4.54 1.34
CA LEU A 49 -1.08 3.70 0.60
C LEU A 49 -0.88 2.22 0.95
N LEU A 50 -1.89 1.64 1.57
CA LEU A 50 -1.90 0.23 1.99
C LEU A 50 -2.56 -0.65 0.93
N LEU A 51 -1.82 -1.64 0.42
CA LEU A 51 -2.33 -2.68 -0.47
C LEU A 51 -2.92 -3.81 0.37
N ALA A 52 -4.26 -3.85 0.50
CA ALA A 52 -4.99 -4.75 1.39
C ALA A 52 -6.09 -5.58 0.69
N GLY A 53 -6.00 -5.77 -0.63
CA GLY A 53 -7.00 -6.53 -1.40
C GLY A 53 -6.97 -8.05 -1.19
N GLY A 54 -6.02 -8.58 -0.42
CA GLY A 54 -5.83 -10.00 -0.21
C GLY A 54 -6.71 -10.59 0.89
N MET A 55 -7.12 -11.87 0.68
CA MET A 55 -7.80 -12.70 1.68
C MET A 55 -6.80 -13.48 2.54
N GLY A 56 -7.22 -13.87 3.74
CA GLY A 56 -6.41 -14.63 4.69
C GLY A 56 -6.33 -16.14 4.43
N THR A 57 -6.69 -16.62 3.24
CA THR A 57 -6.85 -18.05 2.95
C THR A 57 -5.60 -18.87 3.24
N ARG A 58 -4.41 -18.37 2.92
CA ARG A 58 -3.13 -19.03 3.26
C ARG A 58 -2.85 -19.07 4.76
N LEU A 59 -3.53 -18.24 5.55
CA LEU A 59 -3.47 -18.23 7.02
C LEU A 59 -4.62 -19.04 7.65
N GLY A 60 -5.40 -19.77 6.84
CA GLY A 60 -6.54 -20.54 7.30
C GLY A 60 -7.76 -19.69 7.69
N SER A 61 -7.90 -18.49 7.16
CA SER A 61 -8.99 -17.56 7.44
C SER A 61 -9.74 -17.17 6.17
N ASP A 62 -11.06 -17.15 6.23
CA ASP A 62 -11.93 -16.67 5.14
C ASP A 62 -12.14 -15.15 5.18
N LYS A 63 -11.52 -14.47 6.14
CA LYS A 63 -11.58 -13.02 6.31
C LYS A 63 -10.46 -12.30 5.56
N PRO A 64 -10.57 -10.97 5.34
CA PRO A 64 -9.48 -10.14 4.86
C PRO A 64 -8.19 -10.37 5.67
N LYS A 65 -7.03 -10.44 5.00
CA LYS A 65 -5.76 -10.74 5.66
C LYS A 65 -5.43 -9.79 6.82
N GLY A 66 -5.74 -8.52 6.68
CA GLY A 66 -5.50 -7.51 7.73
C GLY A 66 -6.30 -7.72 9.01
N MET A 67 -7.41 -8.48 8.95
CA MET A 67 -8.23 -8.85 10.10
C MET A 67 -7.70 -10.10 10.83
N TYR A 68 -6.60 -10.70 10.36
CA TYR A 68 -6.03 -11.87 11.01
C TYR A 68 -5.43 -11.48 12.37
N ASN A 69 -5.83 -12.24 13.41
CA ASN A 69 -5.31 -12.05 14.78
C ASN A 69 -3.95 -12.72 14.91
N ILE A 70 -2.92 -11.94 15.23
CA ILE A 70 -1.53 -12.36 15.44
C ILE A 70 -1.14 -12.34 16.91
N GLY A 71 -2.06 -11.96 17.79
CA GLY A 71 -1.79 -11.89 19.23
C GLY A 71 -1.74 -13.25 19.91
N LEU A 72 -0.84 -13.41 20.88
CA LEU A 72 -0.70 -14.63 21.67
C LEU A 72 -1.41 -14.52 23.02
N THR A 73 -1.39 -13.34 23.66
CA THR A 73 -1.92 -13.12 25.01
C THR A 73 -3.16 -12.21 25.02
N LYS A 74 -3.36 -11.46 23.96
CA LYS A 74 -4.51 -10.61 23.70
C LYS A 74 -4.73 -10.52 22.20
N ASP A 75 -5.93 -10.14 21.79
CA ASP A 75 -6.19 -9.89 20.37
C ASP A 75 -5.34 -8.73 19.85
N VAL A 76 -4.62 -8.97 18.76
CA VAL A 76 -3.85 -7.99 18.02
C VAL A 76 -4.00 -8.33 16.54
N TYR A 77 -4.49 -7.39 15.77
CA TYR A 77 -4.75 -7.60 14.35
C TYR A 77 -3.64 -7.02 13.47
N ILE A 78 -3.46 -7.59 12.28
CA ILE A 78 -2.47 -7.08 11.31
C ILE A 78 -2.73 -5.60 11.01
N PHE A 79 -4.00 -5.21 10.73
CA PHE A 79 -4.35 -3.81 10.53
C PHE A 79 -3.99 -2.93 11.74
N GLU A 80 -4.27 -3.41 12.96
CA GLU A 80 -3.94 -2.68 14.18
C GLU A 80 -2.44 -2.36 14.25
N MET A 81 -1.58 -3.35 13.96
CA MET A 81 -0.14 -3.14 13.99
C MET A 81 0.33 -2.14 12.94
N LEU A 82 -0.20 -2.23 11.72
CA LEU A 82 0.13 -1.31 10.65
C LEU A 82 -0.31 0.12 10.99
N ILE A 83 -1.53 0.30 11.50
CA ILE A 83 -2.01 1.61 11.92
C ILE A 83 -1.18 2.17 13.09
N LYS A 84 -0.79 1.36 14.07
CA LYS A 84 0.09 1.80 15.15
C LYS A 84 1.45 2.26 14.65
N ASN A 85 2.04 1.55 13.68
CA ASN A 85 3.30 1.97 13.06
C ASN A 85 3.17 3.35 12.37
N LEU A 86 2.02 3.63 11.73
CA LEU A 86 1.75 4.95 11.14
C LEU A 86 1.47 6.00 12.21
N MET A 87 0.75 5.65 13.30
CA MET A 87 0.53 6.54 14.44
C MET A 87 1.85 6.97 15.11
N ASP A 88 2.86 6.10 15.16
CA ASP A 88 4.17 6.50 15.67
C ASP A 88 4.79 7.62 14.84
N VAL A 89 4.60 7.60 13.52
CA VAL A 89 5.06 8.68 12.64
C VAL A 89 4.25 9.97 12.88
N VAL A 90 2.92 9.85 13.01
CA VAL A 90 2.04 11.00 13.36
C VAL A 90 2.47 11.62 14.70
N ASN A 91 2.71 10.81 15.71
CA ASN A 91 3.16 11.27 17.03
C ASN A 91 4.56 11.92 16.97
N GLN A 92 5.47 11.37 16.18
CA GLN A 92 6.81 11.91 16.01
C GLN A 92 6.82 13.25 15.27
N THR A 93 6.00 13.37 14.24
CA THR A 93 5.98 14.55 13.36
C THR A 93 4.98 15.62 13.82
N GLY A 94 3.96 15.23 14.59
CA GLY A 94 2.85 16.10 14.99
C GLY A 94 1.86 16.39 13.85
N ALA A 95 1.93 15.64 12.74
CA ALA A 95 1.07 15.84 11.57
C ALA A 95 0.41 14.53 11.12
N TRP A 96 -0.87 14.62 10.73
CA TRP A 96 -1.60 13.49 10.18
C TRP A 96 -1.13 13.17 8.75
N VAL A 97 -0.98 11.88 8.46
CA VAL A 97 -0.61 11.38 7.13
C VAL A 97 -1.88 10.84 6.46
N PRO A 98 -2.30 11.35 5.28
CA PRO A 98 -3.38 10.73 4.53
C PRO A 98 -3.09 9.25 4.27
N LEU A 99 -4.06 8.38 4.61
CA LEU A 99 -3.96 6.93 4.43
C LEU A 99 -5.01 6.46 3.42
N TYR A 100 -4.54 5.89 2.33
CA TYR A 100 -5.37 5.26 1.30
C TYR A 100 -5.28 3.75 1.44
N ILE A 101 -6.40 3.06 1.52
CA ILE A 101 -6.46 1.60 1.70
C ILE A 101 -7.09 0.98 0.46
N MET A 102 -6.28 0.26 -0.32
CA MET A 102 -6.76 -0.50 -1.46
C MET A 102 -7.31 -1.85 -1.00
N THR A 103 -8.57 -2.07 -1.24
CA THR A 103 -9.30 -3.31 -0.98
C THR A 103 -9.61 -4.07 -2.28
N SER A 104 -10.35 -5.14 -2.22
CA SER A 104 -10.92 -5.85 -3.37
C SER A 104 -12.44 -5.94 -3.23
N GLU A 105 -13.15 -6.24 -4.32
CA GLU A 105 -14.59 -6.47 -4.28
C GLU A 105 -15.00 -7.49 -3.21
N LYS A 106 -14.17 -8.51 -2.99
CA LYS A 106 -14.45 -9.59 -2.03
C LYS A 106 -14.27 -9.20 -0.57
N ASN A 107 -13.46 -8.17 -0.28
CA ASN A 107 -13.10 -7.85 1.09
C ASN A 107 -13.32 -6.39 1.51
N ASN A 108 -13.84 -5.56 0.61
CA ASN A 108 -14.05 -4.14 0.89
C ASN A 108 -14.97 -3.92 2.08
N ASP A 109 -16.16 -4.49 2.02
CA ASP A 109 -17.21 -4.23 3.02
C ASP A 109 -16.80 -4.73 4.41
N ASP A 110 -16.20 -5.93 4.47
CA ASP A 110 -15.67 -6.47 5.73
C ASP A 110 -14.53 -5.61 6.27
N THR A 111 -13.65 -5.12 5.39
CA THR A 111 -12.52 -4.27 5.80
C THR A 111 -13.00 -2.93 6.33
N VAL A 112 -13.89 -2.24 5.62
CA VAL A 112 -14.45 -0.94 6.03
C VAL A 112 -15.18 -1.08 7.38
N LYS A 113 -16.07 -2.07 7.47
CA LYS A 113 -16.83 -2.36 8.71
C LYS A 113 -15.89 -2.65 9.88
N PHE A 114 -14.84 -3.42 9.67
CA PHE A 114 -13.86 -3.72 10.71
C PHE A 114 -13.12 -2.49 11.21
N PHE A 115 -12.72 -1.59 10.30
CA PHE A 115 -12.12 -0.31 10.69
C PHE A 115 -13.09 0.54 11.52
N GLU A 116 -14.37 0.58 11.16
CA GLU A 116 -15.40 1.30 11.92
C GLU A 116 -15.60 0.68 13.31
N GLU A 117 -15.75 -0.64 13.41
CA GLU A 117 -15.91 -1.39 14.66
C GLU A 117 -14.73 -1.20 15.61
N MET A 118 -13.52 -1.13 15.06
CA MET A 118 -12.29 -0.92 15.81
C MET A 118 -11.94 0.56 16.00
N ASN A 119 -12.88 1.48 15.69
CA ASN A 119 -12.68 2.93 15.77
C ASN A 119 -11.37 3.36 15.10
N TYR A 120 -11.13 2.84 13.89
CA TYR A 120 -9.92 3.10 13.07
C TYR A 120 -8.60 2.86 13.82
N PHE A 121 -8.62 2.02 14.87
CA PHE A 121 -7.48 1.78 15.76
C PHE A 121 -6.89 3.05 16.38
N GLY A 122 -7.72 4.08 16.57
CA GLY A 122 -7.34 5.39 17.07
C GLY A 122 -6.80 6.38 16.01
N TYR A 123 -6.75 5.99 14.74
CA TYR A 123 -6.42 6.90 13.65
C TYR A 123 -7.60 7.85 13.34
N ASP A 124 -7.32 9.09 12.95
CA ASP A 124 -8.39 10.01 12.56
C ASP A 124 -9.01 9.56 11.23
N LYS A 125 -10.29 9.18 11.29
CA LYS A 125 -11.05 8.69 10.12
C LYS A 125 -11.12 9.68 8.96
N ASN A 126 -10.97 10.98 9.22
CA ASN A 126 -10.98 12.02 8.18
C ASN A 126 -9.75 11.95 7.26
N TYR A 127 -8.71 11.24 7.69
CA TYR A 127 -7.48 10.99 6.93
C TYR A 127 -7.44 9.59 6.30
N VAL A 128 -8.53 8.80 6.36
CA VAL A 128 -8.58 7.45 5.81
C VAL A 128 -9.58 7.38 4.66
N ASP A 129 -9.13 6.92 3.50
CA ASP A 129 -9.97 6.64 2.34
C ASP A 129 -9.79 5.19 1.90
N PHE A 130 -10.88 4.53 1.54
CA PHE A 130 -10.88 3.19 0.96
C PHE A 130 -11.17 3.26 -0.54
N PHE A 131 -10.55 2.37 -1.30
CA PHE A 131 -10.87 2.19 -2.71
C PHE A 131 -10.68 0.74 -3.13
N VAL A 132 -11.45 0.31 -4.12
CA VAL A 132 -11.44 -1.07 -4.60
C VAL A 132 -10.50 -1.21 -5.79
N GLN A 133 -9.61 -2.22 -5.75
CA GLN A 133 -8.75 -2.55 -6.88
C GLN A 133 -9.55 -3.08 -8.06
N GLU A 134 -9.05 -2.86 -9.27
CA GLU A 134 -9.64 -3.47 -10.45
C GLU A 134 -9.47 -4.98 -10.45
N MET A 135 -10.46 -5.66 -10.99
CA MET A 135 -10.48 -7.09 -11.19
C MET A 135 -10.22 -7.39 -12.67
N ALA A 136 -9.48 -8.45 -12.93
CA ALA A 136 -9.25 -8.97 -14.28
C ALA A 136 -9.98 -10.30 -14.48
N PRO A 137 -10.53 -10.57 -15.68
CA PRO A 137 -11.10 -11.88 -16.00
C PRO A 137 -10.05 -12.98 -15.83
N ALA A 138 -10.42 -14.06 -15.17
CA ALA A 138 -9.59 -15.24 -15.09
C ALA A 138 -9.70 -16.07 -16.38
N ALA A 139 -8.55 -16.45 -16.94
CA ALA A 139 -8.49 -17.27 -18.16
C ALA A 139 -7.56 -18.48 -17.95
N SER A 140 -7.88 -19.55 -18.67
CA SER A 140 -7.02 -20.73 -18.75
C SER A 140 -5.82 -20.48 -19.68
N PHE A 141 -4.82 -21.37 -19.65
CA PHE A 141 -3.64 -21.29 -20.51
C PHE A 141 -3.95 -21.38 -22.02
N ASP A 142 -5.10 -21.94 -22.39
CA ASP A 142 -5.61 -22.02 -23.77
C ASP A 142 -6.52 -20.82 -24.14
N GLY A 143 -6.56 -19.80 -23.29
CA GLY A 143 -7.23 -18.52 -23.55
C GLY A 143 -8.75 -18.52 -23.30
N LYS A 144 -9.29 -19.58 -22.70
CA LYS A 144 -10.71 -19.64 -22.35
C LYS A 144 -10.98 -18.88 -21.06
N ILE A 145 -12.01 -18.03 -21.05
CA ILE A 145 -12.46 -17.31 -19.85
C ILE A 145 -13.14 -18.30 -18.90
N PHE A 146 -12.78 -18.27 -17.63
CA PHE A 146 -13.49 -19.00 -16.60
C PHE A 146 -14.76 -18.31 -16.19
N LEU A 147 -15.83 -19.08 -15.98
CA LEU A 147 -17.08 -18.62 -15.41
C LEU A 147 -17.16 -19.04 -13.94
N GLU A 148 -17.58 -18.14 -13.09
CA GLU A 148 -17.89 -18.42 -11.68
C GLU A 148 -19.33 -18.98 -11.57
N ASP A 149 -20.24 -18.53 -12.46
CA ASP A 149 -21.60 -19.02 -12.64
C ASP A 149 -21.98 -18.88 -14.12
N LYS A 150 -23.19 -19.33 -14.49
CA LYS A 150 -23.67 -19.36 -15.90
C LYS A 150 -23.61 -18.00 -16.60
N ASP A 151 -23.78 -16.92 -15.86
CA ASP A 151 -23.85 -15.54 -16.33
C ASP A 151 -22.76 -14.63 -15.69
N ARG A 152 -21.83 -15.21 -14.93
CA ARG A 152 -20.80 -14.46 -14.21
C ARG A 152 -19.41 -14.94 -14.57
N ILE A 153 -18.59 -14.02 -15.10
CA ILE A 153 -17.17 -14.25 -15.36
C ILE A 153 -16.42 -14.35 -14.03
N SER A 154 -15.62 -15.40 -13.88
CA SER A 154 -14.67 -15.49 -12.78
C SER A 154 -13.62 -14.40 -12.92
N THR A 155 -13.39 -13.66 -11.85
CA THR A 155 -12.40 -12.58 -11.80
C THR A 155 -11.37 -12.82 -10.72
N SER A 156 -10.19 -12.29 -10.94
CA SER A 156 -9.11 -12.26 -9.94
C SER A 156 -8.58 -10.84 -9.80
N PRO A 157 -7.99 -10.50 -8.66
CA PRO A 157 -7.30 -9.21 -8.50
C PRO A 157 -6.28 -8.99 -9.61
N ASN A 158 -6.28 -7.79 -10.19
CA ASN A 158 -5.32 -7.41 -11.25
C ASN A 158 -3.88 -7.23 -10.72
N GLY A 159 -3.65 -7.64 -9.48
CA GLY A 159 -2.37 -7.58 -8.81
C GLY A 159 -2.05 -6.19 -8.25
N ASN A 160 -1.01 -6.16 -7.44
CA ASN A 160 -0.60 -4.93 -6.74
C ASN A 160 -0.19 -3.81 -7.70
N GLY A 161 0.33 -4.12 -8.90
CA GLY A 161 0.70 -3.13 -9.91
C GLY A 161 -0.49 -2.30 -10.45
N GLY A 162 -1.72 -2.80 -10.33
CA GLY A 162 -2.96 -2.10 -10.72
C GLY A 162 -3.41 -0.99 -9.77
N TRP A 163 -2.72 -0.78 -8.64
CA TRP A 163 -3.12 0.19 -7.62
C TRP A 163 -3.31 1.60 -8.18
N PHE A 164 -2.40 2.06 -9.04
CA PHE A 164 -2.41 3.44 -9.54
C PHE A 164 -3.64 3.71 -10.40
N ILE A 165 -3.97 2.79 -11.31
CA ILE A 165 -5.16 2.92 -12.17
C ILE A 165 -6.43 2.95 -11.31
N SER A 166 -6.53 2.05 -10.32
CA SER A 166 -7.66 2.00 -9.39
C SER A 166 -7.78 3.27 -8.55
N PHE A 167 -6.64 3.81 -8.08
CA PHE A 167 -6.56 5.06 -7.32
C PHE A 167 -7.02 6.27 -8.14
N VAL A 168 -6.62 6.34 -9.41
CA VAL A 168 -7.06 7.39 -10.35
C VAL A 168 -8.56 7.27 -10.62
N LYS A 169 -9.07 6.08 -10.92
CA LYS A 169 -10.49 5.84 -11.19
C LYS A 169 -11.39 6.13 -9.99
N ALA A 170 -10.90 5.91 -8.77
CA ALA A 170 -11.59 6.30 -7.53
C ALA A 170 -11.59 7.82 -7.28
N GLY A 171 -10.94 8.63 -8.12
CA GLY A 171 -10.83 10.08 -7.95
C GLY A 171 -9.85 10.52 -6.85
N LEU A 172 -9.18 9.57 -6.20
CA LEU A 172 -8.29 9.83 -5.07
C LEU A 172 -6.97 10.51 -5.49
N CYS A 173 -6.53 10.30 -6.72
CA CYS A 173 -5.36 11.00 -7.26
C CYS A 173 -5.58 12.53 -7.27
N GLU A 174 -6.74 12.98 -7.73
CA GLU A 174 -7.08 14.39 -7.74
C GLU A 174 -7.32 14.95 -6.33
N LYS A 175 -7.90 14.14 -5.43
CA LYS A 175 -8.04 14.50 -4.00
C LYS A 175 -6.66 14.70 -3.36
N ALA A 176 -5.73 13.77 -3.57
CA ALA A 176 -4.36 13.83 -3.06
C ALA A 176 -3.61 15.07 -3.58
N LYS A 177 -3.67 15.34 -4.89
CA LYS A 177 -3.07 16.54 -5.49
C LYS A 177 -3.62 17.83 -4.90
N LYS A 178 -4.94 17.93 -4.75
CA LYS A 178 -5.59 19.12 -4.14
C LYS A 178 -5.19 19.31 -2.68
N ALA A 179 -4.89 18.22 -1.97
CA ALA A 179 -4.38 18.26 -0.60
C ALA A 179 -2.87 18.58 -0.51
N GLY A 180 -2.17 18.74 -1.64
CA GLY A 180 -0.73 19.02 -1.67
C GLY A 180 0.18 17.81 -1.60
N VAL A 181 -0.36 16.58 -1.73
CA VAL A 181 0.44 15.35 -1.69
C VAL A 181 1.33 15.27 -2.94
N GLU A 182 2.62 15.14 -2.71
CA GLU A 182 3.66 14.99 -3.74
C GLU A 182 4.24 13.57 -3.76
N TYR A 183 4.24 12.88 -2.60
CA TYR A 183 4.84 11.57 -2.41
C TYR A 183 3.84 10.58 -1.81
N ILE A 184 3.79 9.38 -2.36
CA ILE A 184 2.96 8.28 -1.84
C ILE A 184 3.88 7.12 -1.44
N ASN A 185 3.92 6.80 -0.15
CA ASN A 185 4.60 5.63 0.35
C ASN A 185 3.67 4.42 0.27
N ILE A 186 4.01 3.44 -0.58
CA ILE A 186 3.19 2.26 -0.84
C ILE A 186 3.75 1.07 -0.08
N PHE A 187 2.87 0.30 0.55
CA PHE A 187 3.25 -0.88 1.31
C PHE A 187 2.14 -1.93 1.27
N ALA A 188 2.51 -3.18 1.54
CA ALA A 188 1.57 -4.30 1.51
C ALA A 188 1.21 -4.76 2.93
N VAL A 189 -0.02 -5.24 3.09
CA VAL A 189 -0.55 -5.81 4.35
C VAL A 189 0.25 -7.01 4.87
N ASP A 190 1.10 -7.59 4.03
CA ASP A 190 1.90 -8.78 4.36
C ASP A 190 3.04 -8.51 5.33
N ASN A 191 3.56 -7.29 5.38
CA ASN A 191 4.68 -6.93 6.23
C ASN A 191 4.24 -6.04 7.41
N VAL A 192 3.91 -6.67 8.53
CA VAL A 192 3.46 -5.99 9.75
C VAL A 192 4.56 -5.17 10.45
N CYS A 193 5.82 -5.44 10.14
CA CYS A 193 6.96 -4.73 10.73
C CYS A 193 7.36 -3.48 9.95
N GLN A 194 6.73 -3.23 8.82
CA GLN A 194 7.06 -2.11 7.97
C GLN A 194 6.65 -0.78 8.63
N ARG A 195 7.58 0.16 8.71
CA ARG A 195 7.30 1.53 9.12
C ARG A 195 6.84 2.34 7.91
N MET A 196 5.57 2.71 7.93
CA MET A 196 4.94 3.49 6.86
C MET A 196 5.30 4.96 7.00
N ALA A 197 5.44 5.66 5.86
CA ALA A 197 5.81 7.07 5.82
C ALA A 197 7.03 7.40 6.72
N ASP A 198 7.98 6.47 6.82
CA ASP A 198 9.19 6.61 7.63
C ASP A 198 9.92 7.90 7.25
N PRO A 199 10.05 8.89 8.17
CA PRO A 199 10.66 10.18 7.83
C PRO A 199 12.09 10.05 7.30
N CYS A 200 12.88 9.10 7.82
CA CYS A 200 14.24 8.89 7.34
C CYS A 200 14.27 8.40 5.88
N PHE A 201 13.40 7.43 5.54
CA PHE A 201 13.30 6.92 4.17
C PHE A 201 12.78 7.99 3.19
N VAL A 202 11.71 8.70 3.59
CA VAL A 202 11.15 9.81 2.78
C VAL A 202 12.19 10.90 2.56
N GLY A 203 12.89 11.30 3.61
CA GLY A 203 13.92 12.33 3.54
C GLY A 203 15.13 11.95 2.70
N ALA A 204 15.57 10.68 2.76
CA ALA A 204 16.64 10.19 1.91
C ALA A 204 16.26 10.23 0.43
N MET A 205 15.01 9.86 0.11
CA MET A 205 14.49 9.94 -1.26
C MET A 205 14.44 11.39 -1.76
N ILE A 206 13.96 12.33 -0.94
CA ILE A 206 13.85 13.75 -1.29
C ILE A 206 15.24 14.36 -1.45
N ASP A 207 16.16 14.14 -0.50
CA ASP A 207 17.53 14.67 -0.55
C ASP A 207 18.30 14.18 -1.78
N GLY A 208 18.10 12.93 -2.18
CA GLY A 208 18.68 12.35 -3.38
C GLY A 208 18.03 12.80 -4.70
N GLY A 209 16.92 13.55 -4.65
CA GLY A 209 16.17 13.97 -5.83
C GLY A 209 15.53 12.81 -6.59
N PHE A 210 15.31 11.67 -5.94
CA PHE A 210 14.77 10.47 -6.57
C PHE A 210 13.25 10.60 -6.79
N ARG A 211 12.78 10.13 -7.94
CA ARG A 211 11.35 10.06 -8.26
C ARG A 211 10.67 8.82 -7.66
N SER A 212 11.44 7.77 -7.41
CA SER A 212 10.99 6.54 -6.76
C SER A 212 12.14 5.94 -5.95
N ALA A 213 11.81 5.30 -4.85
CA ALA A 213 12.75 4.58 -4.00
C ALA A 213 12.09 3.31 -3.44
N ALA A 214 12.89 2.32 -3.12
CA ALA A 214 12.47 1.07 -2.48
C ALA A 214 13.44 0.69 -1.35
N LYS A 215 12.96 -0.01 -0.33
CA LYS A 215 13.75 -0.60 0.75
C LYS A 215 13.29 -2.02 1.08
#